data_e4cde3368aa7bf677354bad5e2b8c4f4
#
_entry.id   e4cde3368aa7bf677354bad5e2b8c4f4
#
_cell.length_a   1.000
_cell.length_b   1.000
_cell.length_c   1.000
_cell.angle_alpha   90.00
_cell.angle_beta   90.00
_cell.angle_gamma   90.00
#
_symmetry.space_group_name_H-M   'P 1'
#
loop_
_entity.id
_entity.type
_entity.pdbx_description
1 polymer ?
#
loop_
_entity_poly.entity_id
_entity_poly.type
_entity_poly.pdbx_seq_one_letter_code
_entity_poly.pdbx_strand_id
1 'polypeptide(L)'
;MTARGKSLEPLEATRIRPGNLVTVRQQVPLGLGHAVWCARAVIGDEPFAIFLPDELMYGGSGTGCMKQMVEAYDEVGGNLVSVLEVPNEEVSSYGVIAPGESRGSLTEVKGLVEKPKASEAPSNKIVSGRYILQPEVMGLLETQGKGAGGEIQLTDSMAKLIGQQPFHAVTFNGRRFDCGSKLGFVEATLAIALDRPDLADDVRAIAKKLLG
;
A
#
# COMPACT_ATOMS: atom_id res chain seq x y z
N MET A 1 -19.20 -10.32 -28.16
CA MET A 1 -20.27 -9.31 -28.43
C MET A 1 -19.69 -7.92 -28.31
N THR A 2 -20.00 -7.03 -29.20
CA THR A 2 -19.57 -5.63 -29.16
C THR A 2 -20.75 -4.75 -28.76
N ALA A 3 -20.62 -3.97 -27.70
CA ALA A 3 -21.55 -2.91 -27.38
C ALA A 3 -21.17 -1.67 -28.22
N ARG A 4 -22.01 -1.27 -29.17
CA ARG A 4 -21.78 -0.13 -30.06
C ARG A 4 -20.45 -0.17 -30.86
N GLY A 5 -20.03 -1.35 -31.33
CA GLY A 5 -18.81 -1.50 -32.12
C GLY A 5 -17.49 -1.42 -31.32
N LYS A 6 -17.52 -1.30 -29.99
CA LYS A 6 -16.32 -1.30 -29.14
C LYS A 6 -16.02 -2.71 -28.61
N SER A 7 -14.74 -3.07 -28.54
CA SER A 7 -14.30 -4.32 -27.92
C SER A 7 -14.65 -4.33 -26.43
N LEU A 8 -15.16 -5.46 -25.94
CA LEU A 8 -15.35 -5.73 -24.50
C LEU A 8 -14.13 -6.35 -23.83
N GLU A 9 -13.08 -6.60 -24.59
CA GLU A 9 -11.85 -7.25 -24.12
C GLU A 9 -11.23 -6.57 -22.88
N PRO A 10 -11.11 -5.23 -22.82
CA PRO A 10 -10.60 -4.56 -21.61
C PRO A 10 -11.49 -4.79 -20.38
N LEU A 11 -12.79 -4.95 -20.57
CA LEU A 11 -13.73 -5.24 -19.47
C LEU A 11 -13.63 -6.70 -19.02
N GLU A 12 -13.46 -7.63 -19.95
CA GLU A 12 -13.28 -9.06 -19.63
C GLU A 12 -11.96 -9.29 -18.87
N ALA A 13 -10.91 -8.52 -19.15
CA ALA A 13 -9.64 -8.59 -18.43
C ALA A 13 -9.76 -8.21 -16.93
N THR A 14 -10.78 -7.42 -16.56
CA THR A 14 -11.04 -7.04 -15.16
C THR A 14 -12.03 -7.96 -14.45
N ARG A 15 -12.53 -8.98 -15.14
CA ARG A 15 -13.55 -9.87 -14.60
C ARG A 15 -12.98 -10.85 -13.59
N ILE A 16 -13.48 -10.77 -12.37
CA ILE A 16 -13.14 -11.73 -11.31
C ILE A 16 -13.91 -13.03 -11.56
N ARG A 17 -13.21 -14.16 -11.54
CA ARG A 17 -13.83 -15.47 -11.70
C ARG A 17 -14.72 -15.79 -10.50
N PRO A 18 -15.84 -16.52 -10.69
CA PRO A 18 -16.67 -16.98 -9.58
C PRO A 18 -15.85 -17.72 -8.52
N GLY A 19 -16.09 -17.39 -7.24
CA GLY A 19 -15.37 -17.97 -6.12
C GLY A 19 -14.05 -17.28 -5.73
N ASN A 20 -13.51 -16.39 -6.58
CA ASN A 20 -12.24 -15.72 -6.32
C ASN A 20 -12.39 -14.38 -5.55
N LEU A 21 -13.61 -14.00 -5.18
CA LEU A 21 -13.88 -12.81 -4.37
C LEU A 21 -14.68 -13.19 -3.13
N VAL A 22 -14.12 -12.88 -1.97
CA VAL A 22 -14.80 -12.98 -0.68
C VAL A 22 -14.86 -11.60 -0.06
N THR A 23 -16.04 -11.21 0.41
CA THR A 23 -16.24 -9.94 1.15
C THR A 23 -16.39 -10.23 2.63
N VAL A 24 -15.60 -9.56 3.45
CA VAL A 24 -15.70 -9.61 4.92
C VAL A 24 -16.01 -8.21 5.42
N ARG A 25 -17.03 -8.10 6.27
CA ARG A 25 -17.43 -6.81 6.82
C ARG A 25 -16.76 -6.52 8.15
N GLN A 26 -16.10 -5.39 8.26
CA GLN A 26 -15.74 -4.79 9.54
C GLN A 26 -16.99 -4.12 10.14
N GLN A 27 -17.60 -4.75 11.14
CA GLN A 27 -18.86 -4.27 11.76
C GLN A 27 -18.68 -2.95 12.52
N VAL A 28 -17.54 -2.78 13.17
CA VAL A 28 -17.19 -1.59 13.96
C VAL A 28 -15.85 -1.07 13.47
N PRO A 29 -15.72 0.22 13.10
CA PRO A 29 -14.48 0.79 12.55
C PRO A 29 -13.46 1.02 13.67
N LEU A 30 -12.71 -0.02 14.03
CA LEU A 30 -11.71 0.01 15.10
C LEU A 30 -10.28 0.24 14.59
N GLY A 31 -10.09 0.57 13.31
CA GLY A 31 -8.80 0.82 12.70
C GLY A 31 -8.37 -0.23 11.67
N LEU A 32 -7.24 0.01 10.99
CA LEU A 32 -6.73 -0.84 9.91
C LEU A 32 -6.37 -2.25 10.40
N GLY A 33 -5.70 -2.36 11.54
CA GLY A 33 -5.36 -3.67 12.11
C GLY A 33 -6.59 -4.54 12.35
N HIS A 34 -7.68 -3.95 12.86
CA HIS A 34 -8.94 -4.66 13.04
C HIS A 34 -9.58 -5.06 11.71
N ALA A 35 -9.49 -4.23 10.67
CA ALA A 35 -10.00 -4.58 9.35
C ALA A 35 -9.29 -5.81 8.78
N VAL A 36 -7.96 -5.86 8.92
CA VAL A 36 -7.13 -7.02 8.53
C VAL A 36 -7.50 -8.26 9.35
N TRP A 37 -7.62 -8.12 10.66
CA TRP A 37 -8.03 -9.22 11.54
C TRP A 37 -9.42 -9.80 11.22
N CYS A 38 -10.35 -8.97 10.75
CA CYS A 38 -11.67 -9.45 10.33
C CYS A 38 -11.58 -10.47 9.17
N ALA A 39 -10.55 -10.42 8.36
CA ALA A 39 -10.34 -11.35 7.23
C ALA A 39 -9.67 -12.68 7.61
N ARG A 40 -9.23 -12.87 8.87
CA ARG A 40 -8.44 -14.02 9.32
C ARG A 40 -9.01 -15.39 8.96
N ALA A 41 -10.32 -15.56 9.06
CA ALA A 41 -10.97 -16.84 8.74
C ALA A 41 -10.93 -17.20 7.25
N VAL A 42 -10.74 -16.19 6.38
CA VAL A 42 -10.61 -16.39 4.93
C VAL A 42 -9.15 -16.58 4.54
N ILE A 43 -8.24 -15.87 5.21
CA ILE A 43 -6.79 -15.93 4.94
C ILE A 43 -6.20 -17.26 5.48
N GLY A 44 -6.64 -17.70 6.66
CA GLY A 44 -6.07 -18.90 7.29
C GLY A 44 -4.61 -18.68 7.72
N ASP A 45 -3.81 -19.75 7.58
CA ASP A 45 -2.41 -19.80 8.02
C ASP A 45 -1.42 -19.59 6.85
N GLU A 46 -1.79 -18.78 5.87
CA GLU A 46 -0.94 -18.50 4.71
C GLU A 46 -0.42 -17.04 4.72
N PRO A 47 0.76 -16.78 4.14
CA PRO A 47 1.21 -15.43 3.85
C PRO A 47 0.22 -14.72 2.94
N PHE A 48 -0.02 -13.45 3.20
CA PHE A 48 -1.02 -12.69 2.46
C PHE A 48 -0.56 -11.27 2.13
N ALA A 49 -1.12 -10.70 1.07
CA ALA A 49 -0.88 -9.33 0.69
C ALA A 49 -2.01 -8.40 1.12
N ILE A 50 -1.66 -7.18 1.54
CA ILE A 50 -2.62 -6.12 1.84
C ILE A 50 -2.44 -4.99 0.83
N PHE A 51 -3.57 -4.48 0.34
CA PHE A 51 -3.66 -3.33 -0.54
C PHE A 51 -4.58 -2.29 0.10
N LEU A 52 -4.06 -1.13 0.44
CA LEU A 52 -4.90 -0.01 0.81
C LEU A 52 -5.53 0.58 -0.45
N PRO A 53 -6.86 0.71 -0.52
CA PRO A 53 -7.55 1.07 -1.77
C PRO A 53 -7.37 2.52 -2.18
N ASP A 54 -7.01 3.38 -1.25
CA ASP A 54 -6.74 4.80 -1.42
C ASP A 54 -5.28 5.13 -1.76
N GLU A 55 -4.41 4.16 -1.69
CA GLU A 55 -2.99 4.28 -2.07
C GLU A 55 -2.78 3.74 -3.49
N LEU A 56 -2.69 4.62 -4.47
CA LEU A 56 -2.42 4.23 -5.85
C LEU A 56 -0.92 4.17 -6.12
N MET A 57 -0.40 2.95 -6.30
CA MET A 57 1.00 2.69 -6.62
C MET A 57 1.15 2.51 -8.13
N TYR A 58 1.65 3.53 -8.81
CA TYR A 58 1.72 3.58 -10.28
C TYR A 58 3.15 3.39 -10.78
N GLY A 59 3.39 2.28 -11.47
CA GLY A 59 4.69 1.92 -12.05
C GLY A 59 4.93 2.49 -13.45
N GLY A 60 4.00 3.25 -14.02
CA GLY A 60 4.09 3.69 -15.41
C GLY A 60 4.15 2.50 -16.38
N SER A 61 5.15 2.50 -17.27
CA SER A 61 5.46 1.36 -18.15
C SER A 61 6.34 0.28 -17.49
N GLY A 62 6.75 0.51 -16.24
CA GLY A 62 7.62 -0.40 -15.49
C GLY A 62 6.86 -1.49 -14.73
N THR A 63 7.61 -2.20 -13.89
CA THR A 63 7.05 -3.25 -13.03
C THR A 63 6.20 -2.64 -11.92
N GLY A 64 4.96 -3.12 -11.76
CA GLY A 64 4.06 -2.68 -10.69
C GLY A 64 4.57 -3.01 -9.29
N CYS A 65 4.17 -2.20 -8.29
CA CYS A 65 4.65 -2.30 -6.91
C CYS A 65 4.54 -3.72 -6.34
N MET A 66 3.36 -4.35 -6.45
CA MET A 66 3.16 -5.67 -5.87
C MET A 66 4.04 -6.74 -6.50
N LYS A 67 4.33 -6.64 -7.81
CA LYS A 67 5.26 -7.55 -8.47
C LYS A 67 6.68 -7.36 -7.94
N GLN A 68 7.14 -6.12 -7.75
CA GLN A 68 8.44 -5.83 -7.12
C GLN A 68 8.51 -6.43 -5.70
N MET A 69 7.42 -6.34 -4.93
CA MET A 69 7.34 -6.93 -3.58
C MET A 69 7.34 -8.46 -3.59
N VAL A 70 6.65 -9.10 -4.54
CA VAL A 70 6.66 -10.57 -4.67
C VAL A 70 8.04 -11.07 -5.06
N GLU A 71 8.72 -10.41 -6.01
CA GLU A 71 10.11 -10.74 -6.38
C GLU A 71 11.04 -10.62 -5.17
N ALA A 72 10.86 -9.57 -4.35
CA ALA A 72 11.60 -9.40 -3.11
C ALA A 72 11.25 -10.49 -2.07
N TYR A 73 9.96 -10.87 -1.96
CA TYR A 73 9.51 -11.92 -1.06
C TYR A 73 10.11 -13.28 -1.42
N ASP A 74 10.22 -13.59 -2.70
CA ASP A 74 10.86 -14.81 -3.18
C ASP A 74 12.35 -14.87 -2.82
N GLU A 75 13.00 -13.69 -2.65
CA GLU A 75 14.41 -13.59 -2.25
C GLU A 75 14.62 -13.72 -0.73
N VAL A 76 13.81 -13.02 0.08
CA VAL A 76 14.09 -12.86 1.51
C VAL A 76 13.04 -13.48 2.44
N GLY A 77 11.86 -13.81 1.95
CA GLY A 77 10.76 -14.31 2.77
C GLY A 77 10.29 -13.35 3.86
N GLY A 78 9.56 -13.87 4.83
CA GLY A 78 9.13 -13.14 6.02
C GLY A 78 8.08 -12.07 5.75
N ASN A 79 8.23 -10.91 6.37
CA ASN A 79 7.30 -9.78 6.25
C ASN A 79 7.89 -8.67 5.39
N LEU A 80 7.10 -8.10 4.50
CA LEU A 80 7.52 -6.99 3.65
C LEU A 80 6.52 -5.85 3.70
N VAL A 81 7.04 -4.62 3.68
CA VAL A 81 6.25 -3.40 3.49
C VAL A 81 6.84 -2.59 2.34
N SER A 82 6.00 -1.99 1.51
CA SER A 82 6.52 -1.02 0.56
C SER A 82 6.78 0.32 1.27
N VAL A 83 7.87 0.99 0.91
CA VAL A 83 8.24 2.28 1.48
C VAL A 83 8.61 3.28 0.40
N LEU A 84 8.49 4.54 0.75
CA LEU A 84 9.02 5.67 -0.01
C LEU A 84 9.53 6.74 0.95
N GLU A 85 10.38 7.62 0.45
CA GLU A 85 10.87 8.77 1.20
C GLU A 85 9.95 9.96 1.00
N VAL A 86 9.67 10.66 2.10
CA VAL A 86 8.89 11.89 2.10
C VAL A 86 9.64 13.00 2.82
N PRO A 87 9.28 14.29 2.62
CA PRO A 87 9.75 15.37 3.46
C PRO A 87 9.49 15.12 4.95
N ASN A 88 10.39 15.52 5.83
CA ASN A 88 10.29 15.23 7.26
C ASN A 88 9.00 15.80 7.91
N GLU A 89 8.46 16.86 7.39
CA GLU A 89 7.19 17.46 7.84
C GLU A 89 5.98 16.55 7.60
N GLU A 90 6.07 15.60 6.69
CA GLU A 90 4.97 14.71 6.33
C GLU A 90 4.96 13.40 7.12
N VAL A 91 6.09 13.00 7.74
CA VAL A 91 6.25 11.69 8.39
C VAL A 91 5.22 11.43 9.48
N SER A 92 4.72 12.47 10.14
CA SER A 92 3.74 12.38 11.24
C SER A 92 2.35 11.86 10.81
N SER A 93 2.12 11.68 9.52
CA SER A 93 0.86 11.14 8.99
C SER A 93 0.90 9.63 8.74
N TYR A 94 2.07 8.99 8.85
CA TYR A 94 2.32 7.63 8.39
C TYR A 94 3.04 6.76 9.41
N GLY A 95 3.01 5.44 9.20
CA GLY A 95 3.97 4.53 9.82
C GLY A 95 5.38 4.76 9.25
N VAL A 96 6.38 4.85 10.10
CA VAL A 96 7.78 5.14 9.72
C VAL A 96 8.67 3.98 10.14
N ILE A 97 9.53 3.50 9.22
CA ILE A 97 10.48 2.44 9.53
C ILE A 97 11.75 2.99 10.19
N ALA A 98 12.33 2.22 11.12
CA ALA A 98 13.73 2.35 11.52
C ALA A 98 14.56 1.44 10.60
N PRO A 99 15.33 1.99 9.65
CA PRO A 99 16.04 1.20 8.66
C PRO A 99 17.28 0.54 9.26
N GLY A 100 17.57 -0.71 8.85
CA GLY A 100 18.82 -1.41 9.03
C GLY A 100 19.66 -1.40 7.76
N GLU A 101 20.30 -2.53 7.45
CA GLU A 101 21.11 -2.68 6.24
C GLU A 101 20.24 -2.60 4.97
N SER A 102 20.80 -1.96 3.94
CA SER A 102 20.13 -1.81 2.65
C SER A 102 20.92 -2.49 1.54
N ARG A 103 20.21 -3.22 0.65
CA ARG A 103 20.76 -3.86 -0.53
C ARG A 103 19.82 -3.63 -1.73
N GLY A 104 20.21 -2.74 -2.63
CA GLY A 104 19.34 -2.34 -3.74
C GLY A 104 18.06 -1.68 -3.24
N SER A 105 16.91 -2.21 -3.65
CA SER A 105 15.59 -1.75 -3.20
C SER A 105 15.16 -2.31 -1.84
N LEU A 106 15.87 -3.32 -1.31
CA LEU A 106 15.59 -3.94 -0.02
C LEU A 106 16.29 -3.19 1.10
N THR A 107 15.58 -2.97 2.20
CA THR A 107 16.10 -2.42 3.45
C THR A 107 15.59 -3.28 4.60
N GLU A 108 16.48 -3.77 5.46
CA GLU A 108 16.06 -4.43 6.70
C GLU A 108 15.30 -3.45 7.59
N VAL A 109 14.25 -3.91 8.24
CA VAL A 109 13.46 -3.09 9.17
C VAL A 109 13.82 -3.47 10.61
N LYS A 110 14.37 -2.52 11.34
CA LYS A 110 14.75 -2.68 12.77
C LYS A 110 13.66 -2.21 13.72
N GLY A 111 12.68 -1.45 13.23
CA GLY A 111 11.57 -0.95 14.02
C GLY A 111 10.52 -0.27 13.14
N LEU A 112 9.33 -0.10 13.71
CA LEU A 112 8.20 0.59 13.11
C LEU A 112 7.54 1.48 14.16
N VAL A 113 7.23 2.71 13.80
CA VAL A 113 6.53 3.67 14.67
C VAL A 113 5.37 4.28 13.91
N GLU A 114 4.17 4.19 14.48
CA GLU A 114 2.96 4.79 13.89
C GLU A 114 2.88 6.27 14.23
N LYS A 115 2.81 7.10 13.20
CA LYS A 115 2.61 8.57 13.29
C LYS A 115 3.53 9.23 14.33
N PRO A 116 4.86 9.08 14.21
CA PRO A 116 5.78 9.70 15.14
C PRO A 116 5.72 11.24 15.00
N LYS A 117 6.13 11.97 16.03
CA LYS A 117 6.46 13.37 15.83
C LYS A 117 7.66 13.47 14.87
N ALA A 118 7.69 14.49 14.02
CA ALA A 118 8.78 14.64 13.04
C ALA A 118 10.18 14.64 13.69
N SER A 119 10.30 15.21 14.90
CA SER A 119 11.56 15.23 15.68
C SER A 119 11.94 13.88 16.29
N GLU A 120 11.02 12.91 16.34
CA GLU A 120 11.21 11.59 16.97
C GLU A 120 11.16 10.46 15.91
N ALA A 121 10.90 10.82 14.65
CA ALA A 121 10.83 9.86 13.55
C ALA A 121 12.19 9.18 13.32
N PRO A 122 12.25 7.84 13.26
CA PRO A 122 13.51 7.11 13.08
C PRO A 122 14.13 7.29 11.69
N SER A 123 13.34 7.72 10.72
CA SER A 123 13.76 8.04 9.35
C SER A 123 12.68 8.86 8.64
N ASN A 124 12.91 9.17 7.36
CA ASN A 124 11.89 9.73 6.47
C ASN A 124 11.26 8.67 5.54
N LYS A 125 11.51 7.38 5.79
CA LYS A 125 10.94 6.28 5.01
C LYS A 125 9.60 5.86 5.60
N ILE A 126 8.54 6.21 4.91
CA ILE A 126 7.15 5.90 5.30
C ILE A 126 6.66 4.61 4.67
N VAL A 127 5.78 3.90 5.37
CA VAL A 127 5.06 2.73 4.82
C VAL A 127 3.97 3.21 3.87
N SER A 128 3.89 2.61 2.69
CA SER A 128 3.05 3.07 1.59
C SER A 128 2.02 2.03 1.12
N GLY A 129 1.12 1.63 2.00
CA GLY A 129 -0.13 0.95 1.67
C GLY A 129 -0.05 -0.39 0.93
N ARG A 130 1.13 -1.01 0.82
CA ARG A 130 1.33 -2.37 0.28
C ARG A 130 2.15 -3.19 1.24
N TYR A 131 1.67 -4.39 1.55
CA TYR A 131 2.28 -5.29 2.53
C TYR A 131 2.24 -6.72 2.02
N ILE A 132 3.22 -7.53 2.42
CA ILE A 132 3.15 -8.99 2.44
C ILE A 132 3.46 -9.39 3.88
N LEU A 133 2.52 -10.05 4.54
CA LEU A 133 2.65 -10.40 5.96
C LEU A 133 2.47 -11.89 6.17
N GLN A 134 3.13 -12.38 7.20
CA GLN A 134 2.96 -13.73 7.70
C GLN A 134 1.70 -13.83 8.56
N PRO A 135 1.04 -15.00 8.62
CA PRO A 135 -0.24 -15.18 9.31
C PRO A 135 -0.16 -14.91 10.82
N GLU A 136 1.03 -14.99 11.44
CA GLU A 136 1.24 -14.73 12.85
C GLU A 136 0.80 -13.34 13.30
N VAL A 137 0.75 -12.38 12.39
CA VAL A 137 0.21 -11.05 12.67
C VAL A 137 -1.24 -11.10 13.14
N MET A 138 -2.03 -12.10 12.72
CA MET A 138 -3.43 -12.25 13.11
C MET A 138 -3.58 -12.51 14.62
N GLY A 139 -2.72 -13.35 15.19
CA GLY A 139 -2.71 -13.61 16.63
C GLY A 139 -2.30 -12.38 17.45
N LEU A 140 -1.40 -11.56 16.92
CA LEU A 140 -1.02 -10.30 17.55
C LEU A 140 -2.16 -9.27 17.50
N LEU A 141 -2.85 -9.17 16.36
CA LEU A 141 -4.00 -8.28 16.18
C LEU A 141 -5.20 -8.67 17.07
N GLU A 142 -5.39 -9.96 17.35
CA GLU A 142 -6.49 -10.45 18.21
C GLU A 142 -6.41 -9.91 19.63
N THR A 143 -5.19 -9.78 20.15
CA THR A 143 -4.95 -9.35 21.53
C THR A 143 -4.52 -7.90 21.66
N GLN A 144 -4.36 -7.18 20.54
CA GLN A 144 -3.85 -5.82 20.53
C GLN A 144 -4.90 -4.83 21.07
N GLY A 145 -4.48 -4.00 22.02
CA GLY A 145 -5.23 -2.83 22.44
C GLY A 145 -5.23 -1.69 21.43
N LYS A 146 -5.94 -0.63 21.74
CA LYS A 146 -5.95 0.60 20.94
C LYS A 146 -4.62 1.35 21.07
N GLY A 147 -4.05 1.74 19.97
CA GLY A 147 -2.84 2.54 19.85
C GLY A 147 -3.12 3.99 19.45
N ALA A 148 -2.29 4.55 18.59
CA ALA A 148 -2.41 5.92 18.09
C ALA A 148 -3.81 6.17 17.49
N GLY A 149 -4.39 7.34 17.77
CA GLY A 149 -5.74 7.70 17.32
C GLY A 149 -6.89 6.91 17.99
N GLY A 150 -6.62 6.05 18.98
CA GLY A 150 -7.62 5.19 19.62
C GLY A 150 -8.04 4.00 18.76
N GLU A 151 -7.25 3.64 17.77
CA GLU A 151 -7.48 2.57 16.81
C GLU A 151 -6.55 1.37 17.06
N ILE A 152 -6.95 0.19 16.57
CA ILE A 152 -6.08 -0.99 16.47
C ILE A 152 -5.21 -0.81 15.23
N GLN A 153 -3.97 -0.37 15.44
CA GLN A 153 -3.03 -0.06 14.37
C GLN A 153 -2.33 -1.34 13.88
N LEU A 154 -2.29 -1.52 12.56
CA LEU A 154 -1.54 -2.63 11.95
C LEU A 154 -0.05 -2.51 12.24
N THR A 155 0.47 -1.29 12.22
CA THR A 155 1.87 -0.95 12.48
C THR A 155 2.36 -1.46 13.84
N ASP A 156 1.53 -1.35 14.88
CA ASP A 156 1.88 -1.81 16.23
C ASP A 156 2.03 -3.34 16.30
N SER A 157 1.20 -4.09 15.57
CA SER A 157 1.33 -5.55 15.49
C SER A 157 2.52 -5.97 14.64
N MET A 158 2.76 -5.28 13.52
CA MET A 158 3.94 -5.51 12.68
C MET A 158 5.24 -5.25 13.45
N ALA A 159 5.29 -4.20 14.27
CA ALA A 159 6.47 -3.89 15.09
C ALA A 159 6.85 -5.03 16.04
N LYS A 160 5.89 -5.82 16.51
CA LYS A 160 6.14 -6.99 17.39
C LYS A 160 6.73 -8.18 16.64
N LEU A 161 6.57 -8.26 15.31
CA LEU A 161 7.18 -9.32 14.48
C LEU A 161 8.66 -9.05 14.22
N ILE A 162 9.10 -7.79 14.30
CA ILE A 162 10.49 -7.41 14.06
C ILE A 162 11.39 -8.07 15.12
N GLY A 163 12.45 -8.74 14.65
CA GLY A 163 13.35 -9.52 15.50
C GLY A 163 12.86 -10.95 15.81
N GLN A 164 11.61 -11.28 15.52
CA GLN A 164 11.06 -12.64 15.61
C GLN A 164 11.07 -13.34 14.25
N GLN A 165 10.83 -12.57 13.20
CA GLN A 165 10.79 -13.02 11.81
C GLN A 165 11.58 -12.03 10.93
N PRO A 166 12.05 -12.45 9.73
CA PRO A 166 12.60 -11.51 8.75
C PRO A 166 11.58 -10.42 8.44
N PHE A 167 12.03 -9.17 8.48
CA PHE A 167 11.19 -8.01 8.17
C PHE A 167 11.96 -7.02 7.29
N HIS A 168 11.46 -6.78 6.08
CA HIS A 168 12.13 -5.92 5.10
C HIS A 168 11.18 -4.86 4.54
N ALA A 169 11.76 -3.77 4.12
CA ALA A 169 11.10 -2.72 3.35
C ALA A 169 11.57 -2.79 1.90
N VAL A 170 10.63 -2.63 0.97
CA VAL A 170 10.90 -2.53 -0.46
C VAL A 170 10.69 -1.09 -0.89
N THR A 171 11.75 -0.41 -1.32
CA THR A 171 11.62 0.91 -1.94
C THR A 171 11.01 0.73 -3.33
N PHE A 172 9.78 1.16 -3.50
CA PHE A 172 9.05 1.04 -4.76
C PHE A 172 9.62 1.97 -5.83
N ASN A 173 9.96 1.41 -6.97
CA ASN A 173 10.34 2.19 -8.15
C ASN A 173 9.09 2.55 -8.95
N GLY A 174 8.53 3.72 -8.69
CA GLY A 174 7.31 4.23 -9.29
C GLY A 174 6.79 5.47 -8.55
N ARG A 175 5.53 5.84 -8.83
CA ARG A 175 4.85 6.98 -8.23
C ARG A 175 3.75 6.50 -7.30
N ARG A 176 3.63 7.15 -6.14
CA ARG A 176 2.50 6.96 -5.22
C ARG A 176 1.58 8.16 -5.29
N PHE A 177 0.28 7.90 -5.25
CA PHE A 177 -0.75 8.93 -5.11
C PHE A 177 -1.67 8.56 -3.95
N ASP A 178 -1.88 9.51 -3.06
CA ASP A 178 -2.85 9.42 -1.96
C ASP A 178 -4.24 9.81 -2.48
N CYS A 179 -4.99 8.83 -2.97
CA CYS A 179 -6.36 9.03 -3.44
C CYS A 179 -7.40 9.14 -2.29
N GLY A 180 -6.99 9.00 -1.04
CA GLY A 180 -7.80 9.31 0.13
C GLY A 180 -8.03 10.81 0.30
N SER A 181 -7.13 11.64 -0.22
CA SER A 181 -7.30 13.10 -0.29
C SER A 181 -7.92 13.53 -1.63
N LYS A 182 -8.74 14.60 -1.60
CA LYS A 182 -9.34 15.16 -2.83
C LYS A 182 -8.27 15.62 -3.83
N LEU A 183 -7.22 16.25 -3.34
CA LEU A 183 -6.12 16.76 -4.18
C LEU A 183 -5.30 15.61 -4.78
N GLY A 184 -4.94 14.60 -3.99
CA GLY A 184 -4.21 13.44 -4.47
C GLY A 184 -4.99 12.60 -5.48
N PHE A 185 -6.33 12.51 -5.33
CA PHE A 185 -7.18 11.88 -6.34
C PHE A 185 -7.16 12.63 -7.68
N VAL A 186 -7.23 13.97 -7.65
CA VAL A 186 -7.10 14.80 -8.86
C VAL A 186 -5.70 14.67 -9.47
N GLU A 187 -4.67 14.71 -8.64
CA GLU A 187 -3.28 14.53 -9.09
C GLU A 187 -3.08 13.18 -9.77
N ALA A 188 -3.55 12.08 -9.16
CA ALA A 188 -3.49 10.74 -9.74
C ALA A 188 -4.19 10.68 -11.11
N THR A 189 -5.39 11.25 -11.19
CA THR A 189 -6.18 11.28 -12.42
C THR A 189 -5.44 12.02 -13.54
N LEU A 190 -4.92 13.20 -13.26
CA LEU A 190 -4.16 14.01 -14.23
C LEU A 190 -2.87 13.32 -14.65
N ALA A 191 -2.12 12.79 -13.69
CA ALA A 191 -0.85 12.13 -13.95
C ALA A 191 -1.00 10.91 -14.87
N ILE A 192 -1.98 10.04 -14.57
CA ILE A 192 -2.25 8.85 -15.37
C ILE A 192 -2.79 9.24 -16.75
N ALA A 193 -3.67 10.24 -16.83
CA ALA A 193 -4.21 10.69 -18.11
C ALA A 193 -3.12 11.30 -19.02
N LEU A 194 -2.14 12.01 -18.44
CA LEU A 194 -1.00 12.58 -19.17
C LEU A 194 0.01 11.52 -19.62
N ASP A 195 0.09 10.38 -18.94
CA ASP A 195 0.96 9.27 -19.34
C ASP A 195 0.30 8.37 -20.40
N ARG A 196 -0.98 8.55 -20.68
CA ARG A 196 -1.72 7.78 -21.70
C ARG A 196 -1.66 8.46 -23.06
N PRO A 197 -1.11 7.79 -24.10
CA PRO A 197 -0.99 8.38 -25.45
C PRO A 197 -2.34 8.79 -26.07
N ASP A 198 -3.43 8.08 -25.71
CA ASP A 198 -4.79 8.33 -26.24
C ASP A 198 -5.51 9.49 -25.54
N LEU A 199 -4.97 10.05 -24.46
CA LEU A 199 -5.60 11.11 -23.66
C LEU A 199 -4.70 12.34 -23.46
N ALA A 200 -3.39 12.17 -23.52
CA ALA A 200 -2.42 13.17 -23.08
C ALA A 200 -2.62 14.55 -23.72
N ASP A 201 -2.83 14.59 -25.05
CA ASP A 201 -2.95 15.85 -25.78
C ASP A 201 -4.28 16.55 -25.48
N ASP A 202 -5.37 15.81 -25.39
CA ASP A 202 -6.68 16.36 -25.02
C ASP A 202 -6.66 16.92 -23.58
N VAL A 203 -6.02 16.20 -22.65
CA VAL A 203 -5.89 16.64 -21.25
C VAL A 203 -5.04 17.91 -21.16
N ARG A 204 -3.93 18.01 -21.90
CA ARG A 204 -3.13 19.24 -21.97
C ARG A 204 -3.92 20.43 -22.53
N ALA A 205 -4.73 20.19 -23.57
CA ALA A 205 -5.58 21.22 -24.16
C ALA A 205 -6.64 21.71 -23.19
N ILE A 206 -7.29 20.79 -22.45
CA ILE A 206 -8.27 21.11 -21.41
C ILE A 206 -7.61 21.91 -20.28
N ALA A 207 -6.47 21.46 -19.77
CA ALA A 207 -5.74 22.14 -18.71
C ALA A 207 -5.36 23.57 -19.11
N LYS A 208 -4.83 23.75 -20.33
CA LYS A 208 -4.52 25.07 -20.87
C LYS A 208 -5.74 25.99 -20.98
N LYS A 209 -6.89 25.45 -21.39
CA LYS A 209 -8.14 26.21 -21.47
C LYS A 209 -8.67 26.65 -20.11
N LEU A 210 -8.46 25.86 -19.06
CA LEU A 210 -8.95 26.16 -17.71
C LEU A 210 -8.03 27.12 -16.92
N LEU A 211 -6.74 27.13 -17.28
CA LEU A 211 -5.75 27.97 -16.59
C LEU A 211 -5.59 29.36 -17.24
N GLY A 212 -6.18 29.60 -18.41
CA GLY A 212 -6.07 30.85 -19.18
C GLY A 212 -4.86 30.83 -20.06
#